data_094f510a1dec2c17fe472df2c4f687f8
#
_entry.id   094f510a1dec2c17fe472df2c4f687f8
#
_cell.length_a   1.000
_cell.length_b   1.000
_cell.length_c   1.000
_cell.angle_alpha   90.00
_cell.angle_beta   90.00
_cell.angle_gamma   90.00
#
_symmetry.space_group_name_H-M   'P 1'
#
loop_
_entity.id
_entity.type
_entity.pdbx_description
1 polymer ?
#
loop_
_entity_poly.entity_id
_entity_poly.type
_entity_poly.pdbx_seq_one_letter_code
_entity_poly.pdbx_strand_id
1 'polypeptide(L)'
;MKKIALFISSLQKGGSERVMVNLAEFFYRNHYDVLLVTQYKREDEYEIIPDIKRVYSEPLQDQLQGNRLQNFMTRFRTLRRIWQEYKPDVILSFLGKNNLMAIATSRFLPVRTVVSVRGEPTMEYEGKLMQFLAKWLFRYTDGVVLQTKMAMQFFPKRVRKKAVILPNPLNPLFVKNKYEGVREPLIVAVGRTDENKNHAMLIHAFARIASEYPNVNLCIYGDGNCKEQLEQLVKEKELTDRISLPGTVTNVAEHIYKAQIFALTSNTEGM
;
A
#
# COMPACT_ATOMS: atom_id res chain seq x y z
N MET A 1 27.43 -0.65 12.93
CA MET A 1 26.09 -0.10 12.62
C MET A 1 25.28 -1.24 12.00
N LYS A 2 24.03 -1.47 12.43
CA LYS A 2 23.18 -2.51 11.81
C LYS A 2 22.68 -2.05 10.46
N LYS A 3 22.67 -2.96 9.48
CA LYS A 3 22.24 -2.73 8.10
C LYS A 3 20.84 -3.26 7.85
N ILE A 4 19.97 -2.43 7.34
CA ILE A 4 18.59 -2.79 7.02
C ILE A 4 18.32 -2.53 5.54
N ALA A 5 17.85 -3.55 4.84
CA ALA A 5 17.34 -3.41 3.48
C ALA A 5 15.81 -3.41 3.51
N LEU A 6 15.21 -2.40 2.91
CA LEU A 6 13.76 -2.25 2.77
C LEU A 6 13.38 -2.49 1.32
N PHE A 7 12.43 -3.39 1.04
CA PHE A 7 12.08 -3.78 -0.32
C PHE A 7 10.60 -3.63 -0.63
N ILE A 8 10.29 -2.87 -1.69
CA ILE A 8 8.93 -2.64 -2.20
C ILE A 8 8.97 -2.43 -3.72
N SER A 9 7.82 -2.49 -4.42
CA SER A 9 7.77 -2.30 -5.88
C SER A 9 8.18 -0.91 -6.34
N SER A 10 7.61 0.13 -5.74
CA SER A 10 7.87 1.55 -6.01
C SER A 10 7.54 2.37 -4.77
N LEU A 11 7.69 3.68 -4.83
CA LEU A 11 7.24 4.60 -3.78
C LEU A 11 6.02 5.43 -4.19
N GLN A 12 5.28 4.98 -5.23
CA GLN A 12 4.08 5.65 -5.69
C GLN A 12 3.11 5.88 -4.54
N LYS A 13 2.46 7.05 -4.50
CA LYS A 13 1.62 7.48 -3.38
C LYS A 13 0.52 6.46 -3.04
N GLY A 14 0.77 5.67 -2.02
CA GLY A 14 -0.10 4.63 -1.47
C GLY A 14 0.16 4.40 0.02
N GLY A 15 -0.72 3.65 0.67
CA GLY A 15 -0.62 3.43 2.12
C GLY A 15 0.60 2.59 2.54
N SER A 16 0.92 1.54 1.79
CA SER A 16 2.07 0.67 2.07
C SER A 16 3.39 1.38 1.80
N GLU A 17 3.44 2.14 0.72
CA GLU A 17 4.59 2.93 0.30
C GLU A 17 4.92 4.03 1.31
N ARG A 18 3.90 4.72 1.82
CA ARG A 18 4.07 5.70 2.89
C ARG A 18 4.67 5.08 4.16
N VAL A 19 4.16 3.91 4.56
CA VAL A 19 4.73 3.21 5.72
C VAL A 19 6.18 2.79 5.47
N MET A 20 6.51 2.37 4.25
CA MET A 20 7.88 2.01 3.87
C MET A 20 8.83 3.22 3.96
N VAL A 21 8.41 4.39 3.45
CA VAL A 21 9.18 5.65 3.55
C VAL A 21 9.34 6.05 5.00
N ASN A 22 8.27 6.05 5.79
CA ASN A 22 8.35 6.38 7.23
C ASN A 22 9.30 5.45 7.99
N LEU A 23 9.32 4.15 7.66
CA LEU A 23 10.26 3.20 8.26
C LEU A 23 11.71 3.47 7.82
N ALA A 24 11.93 3.79 6.54
CA ALA A 24 13.25 4.13 6.03
C ALA A 24 13.83 5.34 6.78
N GLU A 25 13.04 6.41 6.91
CA GLU A 25 13.43 7.61 7.65
C GLU A 25 13.63 7.34 9.14
N PHE A 26 12.73 6.56 9.76
CA PHE A 26 12.85 6.21 11.17
C PHE A 26 14.15 5.46 11.44
N PHE A 27 14.47 4.43 10.67
CA PHE A 27 15.71 3.69 10.84
C PHE A 27 16.94 4.55 10.57
N TYR A 28 16.92 5.38 9.53
CA TYR A 28 18.00 6.30 9.24
C TYR A 28 18.27 7.28 10.39
N ARG A 29 17.23 7.91 10.93
CA ARG A 29 17.33 8.84 12.08
C ARG A 29 17.79 8.15 13.36
N ASN A 30 17.59 6.84 13.48
CA ASN A 30 18.08 6.02 14.60
C ASN A 30 19.43 5.33 14.30
N HIS A 31 20.22 5.90 13.38
CA HIS A 31 21.58 5.49 13.07
C HIS A 31 21.74 4.07 12.54
N TYR A 32 20.75 3.56 11.81
CA TYR A 32 20.91 2.35 11.01
C TYR A 32 21.44 2.72 9.62
N ASP A 33 22.24 1.84 9.02
CA ASP A 33 22.57 1.91 7.60
C ASP A 33 21.37 1.35 6.81
N VAL A 34 20.70 2.21 6.04
CA VAL A 34 19.45 1.89 5.37
C VAL A 34 19.65 1.83 3.86
N LEU A 35 19.33 0.69 3.25
CA LEU A 35 19.21 0.54 1.81
C LEU A 35 17.72 0.39 1.44
N LEU A 36 17.22 1.33 0.66
CA LEU A 36 15.88 1.21 0.07
C LEU A 36 15.99 0.59 -1.31
N VAL A 37 15.35 -0.58 -1.50
CA VAL A 37 15.33 -1.31 -2.76
C VAL A 37 13.93 -1.20 -3.34
N THR A 38 13.80 -0.63 -4.54
CA THR A 38 12.55 -0.63 -5.29
C THR A 38 12.73 -1.37 -6.61
N GLN A 39 11.65 -1.91 -7.17
CA GLN A 39 11.75 -2.53 -8.49
C GLN A 39 12.01 -1.48 -9.56
N TYR A 40 11.21 -0.42 -9.56
CA TYR A 40 11.26 0.67 -10.55
C TYR A 40 10.94 2.02 -9.90
N LYS A 41 11.12 3.09 -10.66
CA LYS A 41 10.68 4.45 -10.33
C LYS A 41 9.35 4.78 -11.02
N ARG A 42 8.49 5.54 -10.34
CA ARG A 42 7.25 6.11 -10.88
C ARG A 42 7.33 7.65 -10.84
N GLU A 43 6.45 8.30 -11.58
CA GLU A 43 6.42 9.77 -11.66
C GLU A 43 5.94 10.40 -10.36
N ASP A 44 4.87 9.86 -9.76
CA ASP A 44 4.27 10.39 -8.52
C ASP A 44 4.66 9.51 -7.31
N GLU A 45 5.84 9.74 -6.78
CA GLU A 45 6.39 9.00 -5.64
C GLU A 45 6.50 9.89 -4.38
N TYR A 46 6.50 9.23 -3.22
CA TYR A 46 6.92 9.88 -1.98
C TYR A 46 8.40 10.24 -2.05
N GLU A 47 8.74 11.44 -1.57
CA GLU A 47 10.11 11.85 -1.36
C GLU A 47 10.72 11.08 -0.18
N ILE A 48 12.02 10.84 -0.26
CA ILE A 48 12.83 10.24 0.81
C ILE A 48 13.97 11.18 1.17
N ILE A 49 14.50 11.05 2.38
CA ILE A 49 15.70 11.76 2.79
C ILE A 49 16.83 11.46 1.78
N PRO A 50 17.51 12.48 1.21
CA PRO A 50 18.50 12.30 0.15
C PRO A 50 19.67 11.36 0.52
N ASP A 51 20.02 11.29 1.80
CA ASP A 51 21.11 10.45 2.30
C ASP A 51 20.74 8.96 2.37
N ILE A 52 19.45 8.60 2.25
CA ILE A 52 19.04 7.20 2.20
C ILE A 52 19.36 6.65 0.81
N LYS A 53 20.27 5.68 0.75
CA LYS A 53 20.64 5.03 -0.50
C LYS A 53 19.45 4.27 -1.08
N ARG A 54 19.08 4.58 -2.32
CA ARG A 54 18.05 3.85 -3.09
C ARG A 54 18.68 3.12 -4.27
N VAL A 55 18.30 1.87 -4.48
CA VAL A 55 18.69 1.06 -5.64
C VAL A 55 17.47 0.42 -6.29
N TYR A 56 17.60 0.09 -7.57
CA TYR A 56 16.52 -0.52 -8.35
C TYR A 56 16.85 -2.00 -8.59
N SER A 57 15.86 -2.87 -8.35
CA SER A 57 16.01 -4.32 -8.54
C SER A 57 15.47 -4.81 -9.88
N GLU A 58 14.74 -3.99 -10.65
CA GLU A 58 14.36 -4.33 -12.01
C GLU A 58 15.58 -4.20 -12.92
N PRO A 59 15.97 -5.26 -13.65
CA PRO A 59 17.02 -5.17 -14.63
C PRO A 59 16.68 -4.19 -15.75
N LEU A 60 17.69 -3.67 -16.43
CA LEU A 60 17.51 -2.83 -17.60
C LEU A 60 16.77 -3.61 -18.71
N GLN A 61 16.02 -2.90 -19.57
CA GLN A 61 15.20 -3.54 -20.59
C GLN A 61 16.00 -4.41 -21.58
N ASP A 62 17.22 -4.03 -21.89
CA ASP A 62 18.17 -4.82 -22.70
C ASP A 62 18.55 -6.15 -22.07
N GLN A 63 18.48 -6.27 -20.74
CA GLN A 63 18.74 -7.50 -19.98
C GLN A 63 17.51 -8.43 -19.90
N LEU A 64 16.34 -7.97 -20.34
CA LEU A 64 15.06 -8.71 -20.29
C LEU A 64 14.58 -9.18 -21.67
N GLN A 65 15.49 -9.54 -22.55
CA GLN A 65 15.18 -10.00 -23.93
C GLN A 65 14.83 -11.50 -24.01
N GLY A 66 14.88 -12.22 -22.91
CA GLY A 66 14.60 -13.65 -22.85
C GLY A 66 13.11 -13.99 -22.72
N ASN A 67 12.82 -15.29 -22.67
CA ASN A 67 11.51 -15.79 -22.34
C ASN A 67 11.14 -15.51 -20.85
N ARG A 68 9.89 -15.80 -20.46
CA ARG A 68 9.40 -15.53 -19.08
C ARG A 68 10.28 -16.10 -17.98
N LEU A 69 10.82 -17.31 -18.17
CA LEU A 69 11.67 -17.97 -17.18
C LEU A 69 13.04 -17.29 -17.09
N GLN A 70 13.64 -16.97 -18.23
CA GLN A 70 14.93 -16.27 -18.29
C GLN A 70 14.84 -14.89 -17.64
N ASN A 71 13.80 -14.12 -17.96
CA ASN A 71 13.57 -12.82 -17.36
C ASN A 71 13.33 -12.92 -15.84
N PHE A 72 12.59 -13.94 -15.38
CA PHE A 72 12.44 -14.21 -13.94
C PHE A 72 13.79 -14.50 -13.28
N MET A 73 14.64 -15.35 -13.90
CA MET A 73 15.96 -15.66 -13.37
C MET A 73 16.89 -14.45 -13.33
N THR A 74 16.78 -13.55 -14.33
CA THR A 74 17.54 -12.29 -14.35
C THR A 74 17.14 -11.40 -13.17
N ARG A 75 15.84 -11.20 -12.94
CA ARG A 75 15.32 -10.45 -11.77
C ARG A 75 15.76 -11.09 -10.45
N PHE A 76 15.67 -12.40 -10.36
CA PHE A 76 16.12 -13.15 -9.18
C PHE A 76 17.61 -12.92 -8.89
N ARG A 77 18.47 -13.05 -9.91
CA ARG A 77 19.92 -12.85 -9.77
C ARG A 77 20.27 -11.41 -9.41
N THR A 78 19.61 -10.44 -10.03
CA THR A 78 19.81 -9.01 -9.75
C THR A 78 19.48 -8.71 -8.29
N LEU A 79 18.32 -9.11 -7.80
CA LEU A 79 17.92 -8.87 -6.42
C LEU A 79 18.84 -9.61 -5.43
N ARG A 80 19.21 -10.87 -5.72
CA ARG A 80 20.14 -11.63 -4.89
C ARG A 80 21.51 -10.98 -4.80
N ARG A 81 22.02 -10.44 -5.93
CA ARG A 81 23.30 -9.72 -5.97
C ARG A 81 23.26 -8.47 -5.07
N ILE A 82 22.16 -7.71 -5.08
CA ILE A 82 21.98 -6.57 -4.17
C ILE A 82 22.16 -6.99 -2.71
N TRP A 83 21.56 -8.12 -2.29
CA TRP A 83 21.74 -8.64 -0.93
C TRP A 83 23.18 -9.06 -0.63
N GLN A 84 23.85 -9.69 -1.58
CA GLN A 84 25.24 -10.16 -1.43
C GLN A 84 26.23 -8.99 -1.34
N GLU A 85 26.00 -7.92 -2.09
CA GLU A 85 26.85 -6.72 -2.09
C GLU A 85 26.63 -5.86 -0.85
N TYR A 86 25.38 -5.59 -0.50
CA TYR A 86 25.04 -4.76 0.64
C TYR A 86 25.24 -5.46 1.99
N LYS A 87 25.01 -6.77 2.03
CA LYS A 87 25.09 -7.63 3.23
C LYS A 87 24.23 -7.09 4.38
N PRO A 88 22.91 -6.97 4.22
CA PRO A 88 22.03 -6.50 5.27
C PRO A 88 21.94 -7.51 6.43
N ASP A 89 21.81 -7.03 7.66
CA ASP A 89 21.45 -7.86 8.80
C ASP A 89 19.97 -8.31 8.72
N VAL A 90 19.12 -7.42 8.18
CA VAL A 90 17.68 -7.66 8.03
C VAL A 90 17.20 -7.15 6.67
N ILE A 91 16.39 -7.95 5.99
CA ILE A 91 15.56 -7.55 4.85
C ILE A 91 14.12 -7.44 5.35
N LEU A 92 13.48 -6.28 5.16
CA LEU A 92 12.05 -6.09 5.35
C LEU A 92 11.38 -5.84 4.01
N SER A 93 10.46 -6.72 3.62
CA SER A 93 9.75 -6.63 2.34
C SER A 93 8.25 -6.41 2.53
N PHE A 94 7.65 -5.63 1.64
CA PHE A 94 6.21 -5.36 1.60
C PHE A 94 5.61 -5.81 0.27
N LEU A 95 4.35 -6.23 0.32
CA LEU A 95 3.50 -6.64 -0.80
C LEU A 95 3.82 -8.03 -1.38
N GLY A 96 2.78 -8.71 -1.82
CA GLY A 96 2.74 -10.13 -2.15
C GLY A 96 3.92 -10.69 -2.94
N LYS A 97 4.09 -10.26 -4.20
CA LYS A 97 5.16 -10.78 -5.07
C LYS A 97 6.56 -10.41 -4.58
N ASN A 98 6.72 -9.22 -3.99
CA ASN A 98 8.00 -8.80 -3.42
C ASN A 98 8.38 -9.67 -2.22
N ASN A 99 7.41 -9.99 -1.36
CA ASN A 99 7.63 -10.89 -0.24
C ASN A 99 8.17 -12.25 -0.69
N LEU A 100 7.57 -12.84 -1.72
CA LEU A 100 8.03 -14.11 -2.28
C LEU A 100 9.45 -14.02 -2.87
N MET A 101 9.72 -12.93 -3.60
CA MET A 101 11.05 -12.67 -4.16
C MET A 101 12.10 -12.43 -3.07
N ALA A 102 11.78 -11.64 -2.04
CA ALA A 102 12.68 -11.41 -0.92
C ALA A 102 13.05 -12.72 -0.21
N ILE A 103 12.05 -13.57 0.09
CA ILE A 103 12.30 -14.89 0.71
C ILE A 103 13.16 -15.77 -0.17
N ALA A 104 12.82 -15.87 -1.45
CA ALA A 104 13.55 -16.78 -2.37
C ALA A 104 15.00 -16.33 -2.61
N THR A 105 15.21 -15.01 -2.80
CA THR A 105 16.55 -14.45 -3.11
C THR A 105 17.46 -14.35 -1.89
N SER A 106 16.91 -14.23 -0.68
CA SER A 106 17.69 -14.21 0.56
C SER A 106 18.05 -15.61 1.08
N ARG A 107 17.43 -16.65 0.53
CA ARG A 107 17.65 -18.03 0.98
C ARG A 107 19.13 -18.41 0.91
N PHE A 108 19.63 -19.04 2.00
CA PHE A 108 21.04 -19.42 2.17
C PHE A 108 22.03 -18.25 2.27
N LEU A 109 21.55 -17.01 2.44
CA LEU A 109 22.39 -15.90 2.84
C LEU A 109 22.32 -15.70 4.36
N PRO A 110 23.38 -15.17 4.99
CA PRO A 110 23.39 -14.88 6.42
C PRO A 110 22.61 -13.59 6.73
N VAL A 111 21.31 -13.57 6.44
CA VAL A 111 20.42 -12.42 6.59
C VAL A 111 19.08 -12.86 7.17
N ARG A 112 18.50 -12.09 8.05
CA ARG A 112 17.13 -12.27 8.54
C ARG A 112 16.15 -11.67 7.56
N THR A 113 15.12 -12.44 7.18
CA THR A 113 14.09 -11.97 6.25
C THR A 113 12.76 -11.85 6.97
N VAL A 114 12.27 -10.62 7.04
CA VAL A 114 10.95 -10.26 7.57
C VAL A 114 10.08 -9.80 6.43
N VAL A 115 8.85 -10.27 6.38
CA VAL A 115 7.89 -9.92 5.33
C VAL A 115 6.61 -9.34 5.92
N SER A 116 6.01 -8.39 5.23
CA SER A 116 4.76 -7.79 5.67
C SER A 116 3.68 -7.95 4.59
N VAL A 117 2.55 -8.49 4.99
CA VAL A 117 1.33 -8.56 4.19
C VAL A 117 0.46 -7.37 4.56
N ARG A 118 0.13 -6.54 3.58
CA ARG A 118 -0.47 -5.21 3.79
C ARG A 118 -1.92 -5.12 3.35
N GLY A 119 -2.43 -6.16 2.74
CA GLY A 119 -3.82 -6.30 2.33
C GLY A 119 -4.39 -7.64 2.76
N GLU A 120 -5.55 -8.00 2.21
CA GLU A 120 -6.08 -9.34 2.38
C GLU A 120 -5.20 -10.35 1.64
N PRO A 121 -4.70 -11.42 2.32
CA PRO A 121 -3.77 -12.36 1.72
C PRO A 121 -4.31 -13.09 0.49
N THR A 122 -5.62 -13.34 0.40
CA THR A 122 -6.23 -13.99 -0.76
C THR A 122 -6.18 -13.11 -2.01
N MET A 123 -6.18 -11.79 -1.83
CA MET A 123 -6.06 -10.80 -2.91
C MET A 123 -4.58 -10.51 -3.23
N GLU A 124 -3.71 -10.41 -2.22
CA GLU A 124 -2.27 -10.21 -2.46
C GLU A 124 -1.63 -11.40 -3.17
N TYR A 125 -2.11 -12.63 -2.89
CA TYR A 125 -1.65 -13.89 -3.49
C TYR A 125 -2.76 -14.49 -4.37
N GLU A 126 -3.15 -13.76 -5.41
CA GLU A 126 -4.21 -14.17 -6.30
C GLU A 126 -3.91 -15.50 -7.01
N GLY A 127 -4.89 -16.40 -6.96
CA GLY A 127 -4.82 -17.75 -7.56
C GLY A 127 -4.20 -18.81 -6.64
N LYS A 128 -4.69 -20.05 -6.80
CA LYS A 128 -4.35 -21.20 -5.94
C LYS A 128 -2.84 -21.47 -5.85
N LEU A 129 -2.14 -21.33 -6.97
CA LEU A 129 -0.68 -21.55 -7.03
C LEU A 129 0.08 -20.51 -6.20
N MET A 130 -0.27 -19.22 -6.33
CA MET A 130 0.38 -18.14 -5.57
C MET A 130 0.10 -18.26 -4.07
N GLN A 131 -1.12 -18.63 -3.69
CA GLN A 131 -1.47 -18.91 -2.30
C GLN A 131 -0.68 -20.09 -1.72
N PHE A 132 -0.53 -21.17 -2.49
CA PHE A 132 0.30 -22.31 -2.10
C PHE A 132 1.76 -21.90 -1.92
N LEU A 133 2.34 -21.18 -2.90
CA LEU A 133 3.71 -20.68 -2.83
C LEU A 133 3.91 -19.76 -1.63
N ALA A 134 2.96 -18.85 -1.33
CA ALA A 134 3.03 -18.00 -0.15
C ALA A 134 3.05 -18.83 1.14
N LYS A 135 2.09 -19.74 1.31
CA LYS A 135 2.04 -20.63 2.48
C LYS A 135 3.28 -21.50 2.64
N TRP A 136 3.90 -21.90 1.52
CA TRP A 136 5.11 -22.73 1.53
C TRP A 136 6.38 -21.90 1.78
N LEU A 137 6.59 -20.76 1.10
CA LEU A 137 7.78 -19.92 1.22
C LEU A 137 7.87 -19.22 2.55
N PHE A 138 6.75 -18.73 3.09
CA PHE A 138 6.71 -18.02 4.36
C PHE A 138 7.25 -18.83 5.53
N ARG A 139 7.32 -20.17 5.41
CA ARG A 139 7.98 -21.00 6.44
C ARG A 139 9.47 -20.67 6.62
N TYR A 140 10.10 -20.08 5.63
CA TYR A 140 11.52 -19.75 5.61
C TYR A 140 11.84 -18.30 6.02
N THR A 141 10.85 -17.51 6.38
CA THR A 141 11.08 -16.17 6.93
C THR A 141 11.46 -16.24 8.41
N ASP A 142 12.11 -15.21 8.91
CA ASP A 142 12.40 -15.04 10.35
C ASP A 142 11.25 -14.36 11.08
N GLY A 143 10.46 -13.54 10.40
CA GLY A 143 9.28 -12.87 10.94
C GLY A 143 8.25 -12.56 9.86
N VAL A 144 6.99 -12.45 10.29
CA VAL A 144 5.86 -12.06 9.44
C VAL A 144 5.07 -10.97 10.13
N VAL A 145 4.84 -9.87 9.46
CA VAL A 145 4.00 -8.76 9.95
C VAL A 145 2.68 -8.79 9.19
N LEU A 146 1.60 -8.84 9.94
CA LEU A 146 0.23 -8.86 9.45
C LEU A 146 -0.56 -7.70 10.06
N GLN A 147 -1.60 -7.23 9.40
CA GLN A 147 -2.41 -6.13 9.91
C GLN A 147 -3.59 -6.60 10.76
N THR A 148 -4.11 -7.81 10.50
CA THR A 148 -5.32 -8.31 11.16
C THR A 148 -5.17 -9.75 11.62
N LYS A 149 -6.01 -10.15 12.60
CA LYS A 149 -6.15 -11.55 13.02
C LYS A 149 -6.70 -12.43 11.88
N MET A 150 -7.55 -11.89 11.02
CA MET A 150 -8.10 -12.60 9.88
C MET A 150 -7.02 -12.94 8.86
N ALA A 151 -6.16 -11.99 8.51
CA ALA A 151 -5.00 -12.24 7.65
C ALA A 151 -4.08 -13.34 8.21
N MET A 152 -3.95 -13.44 9.55
CA MET A 152 -3.16 -14.49 10.19
C MET A 152 -3.74 -15.90 9.95
N GLN A 153 -5.07 -16.04 9.85
CA GLN A 153 -5.71 -17.35 9.64
C GLN A 153 -5.41 -17.95 8.28
N PHE A 154 -5.07 -17.14 7.29
CA PHE A 154 -4.65 -17.61 5.97
C PHE A 154 -3.41 -18.48 6.01
N PHE A 155 -2.49 -18.24 6.95
CA PHE A 155 -1.20 -18.92 7.03
C PHE A 155 -1.23 -20.16 7.93
N PRO A 156 -0.40 -21.18 7.64
CA PRO A 156 -0.30 -22.39 8.45
C PRO A 156 0.27 -22.09 9.84
N LYS A 157 -0.01 -22.97 10.83
CA LYS A 157 0.41 -22.81 12.24
C LYS A 157 1.91 -22.45 12.42
N ARG A 158 2.80 -23.03 11.59
CA ARG A 158 4.24 -22.75 11.63
C ARG A 158 4.57 -21.29 11.31
N VAL A 159 3.87 -20.68 10.37
CA VAL A 159 4.04 -19.27 10.01
C VAL A 159 3.41 -18.37 11.08
N ARG A 160 2.22 -18.73 11.57
CA ARG A 160 1.52 -17.98 12.63
C ARG A 160 2.34 -17.83 13.91
N LYS A 161 3.17 -18.82 14.28
CA LYS A 161 4.03 -18.78 15.49
C LYS A 161 5.06 -17.64 15.47
N LYS A 162 5.45 -17.16 14.31
CA LYS A 162 6.40 -16.05 14.14
C LYS A 162 5.77 -14.79 13.54
N ALA A 163 4.45 -14.80 13.41
CA ALA A 163 3.69 -13.66 12.93
C ALA A 163 3.32 -12.73 14.09
N VAL A 164 3.43 -11.44 13.84
CA VAL A 164 2.94 -10.38 14.73
C VAL A 164 1.89 -9.56 14.02
N ILE A 165 0.90 -9.08 14.76
CA ILE A 165 -0.12 -8.17 14.24
C ILE A 165 0.33 -6.75 14.56
N LEU A 166 0.65 -5.98 13.53
CA LEU A 166 0.99 -4.56 13.64
C LEU A 166 0.09 -3.79 12.68
N PRO A 167 -0.93 -3.09 13.17
CA PRO A 167 -1.77 -2.23 12.35
C PRO A 167 -0.96 -1.07 11.78
N ASN A 168 -1.48 -0.43 10.74
CA ASN A 168 -0.87 0.77 10.19
C ASN A 168 -0.84 1.89 11.24
N PRO A 169 0.26 2.64 11.35
CA PRO A 169 0.28 3.82 12.20
C PRO A 169 -0.70 4.87 11.66
N LEU A 170 -1.49 5.44 12.55
CA LEU A 170 -2.33 6.57 12.21
C LEU A 170 -1.44 7.79 11.94
N ASN A 171 -1.71 8.50 10.85
CA ASN A 171 -1.03 9.75 10.58
C ASN A 171 -1.43 10.78 11.66
N PRO A 172 -0.47 11.42 12.36
CA PRO A 172 -0.75 12.40 13.41
C PRO A 172 -1.70 13.53 12.98
N LEU A 173 -1.73 13.90 11.72
CA LEU A 173 -2.65 14.91 11.17
C LEU A 173 -4.13 14.55 11.34
N PHE A 174 -4.45 13.26 11.50
CA PHE A 174 -5.82 12.78 11.76
C PHE A 174 -6.12 12.63 13.25
N VAL A 175 -5.12 12.79 14.13
CA VAL A 175 -5.33 12.77 15.58
C VAL A 175 -5.69 14.18 16.04
N LYS A 176 -6.98 14.47 16.02
CA LYS A 176 -7.53 15.77 16.44
C LYS A 176 -8.52 15.55 17.59
N ASN A 177 -8.72 16.59 18.39
CA ASN A 177 -9.80 16.61 19.36
C ASN A 177 -11.16 16.52 18.66
N LYS A 178 -12.20 16.14 19.41
CA LYS A 178 -13.57 16.13 18.89
C LYS A 178 -13.91 17.50 18.32
N TYR A 179 -14.55 17.53 17.15
CA TYR A 179 -15.05 18.78 16.57
C TYR A 179 -16.23 19.30 17.37
N GLU A 180 -16.11 20.50 17.88
CA GLU A 180 -17.15 21.14 18.72
C GLU A 180 -18.04 22.11 17.94
N GLY A 181 -17.69 22.42 16.69
CA GLY A 181 -18.47 23.29 15.80
C GLY A 181 -19.66 22.60 15.14
N VAL A 182 -20.47 23.37 14.42
CA VAL A 182 -21.53 22.84 13.56
C VAL A 182 -20.86 22.17 12.36
N ARG A 183 -21.14 20.88 12.15
CA ARG A 183 -20.59 20.13 11.02
C ARG A 183 -21.22 20.59 9.71
N GLU A 184 -20.41 20.65 8.68
CA GLU A 184 -20.86 20.93 7.32
C GLU A 184 -21.77 19.79 6.84
N PRO A 185 -22.89 20.08 6.15
CA PRO A 185 -23.76 19.05 5.58
C PRO A 185 -23.08 18.40 4.38
N LEU A 186 -21.98 17.71 4.66
CA LEU A 186 -21.06 17.13 3.69
C LEU A 186 -20.78 15.67 4.02
N ILE A 187 -20.93 14.82 3.02
CA ILE A 187 -20.42 13.45 3.02
C ILE A 187 -19.06 13.47 2.32
N VAL A 188 -18.03 12.94 2.97
CA VAL A 188 -16.67 12.88 2.42
C VAL A 188 -16.23 11.44 2.23
N ALA A 189 -15.67 11.13 1.08
CA ALA A 189 -14.92 9.92 0.84
C ALA A 189 -13.48 10.28 0.43
N VAL A 190 -12.50 9.46 0.84
CA VAL A 190 -11.09 9.67 0.54
C VAL A 190 -10.45 8.36 0.09
N GLY A 191 -9.80 8.38 -1.05
CA GLY A 191 -9.10 7.21 -1.56
C GLY A 191 -8.80 7.32 -3.05
N ARG A 192 -7.99 6.41 -3.57
CA ARG A 192 -7.77 6.33 -5.01
C ARG A 192 -9.10 6.08 -5.72
N THR A 193 -9.30 6.72 -6.86
CA THR A 193 -10.47 6.45 -7.72
C THR A 193 -10.19 5.22 -8.57
N ASP A 194 -10.21 4.04 -7.93
CA ASP A 194 -10.06 2.72 -8.54
C ASP A 194 -11.24 1.81 -8.21
N GLU A 195 -11.33 0.66 -8.87
CA GLU A 195 -12.42 -0.30 -8.70
C GLU A 195 -12.52 -0.82 -7.25
N ASN A 196 -11.39 -0.92 -6.54
CA ASN A 196 -11.39 -1.41 -5.16
C ASN A 196 -12.07 -0.42 -4.20
N LYS A 197 -11.90 0.88 -4.38
CA LYS A 197 -12.53 1.90 -3.53
C LYS A 197 -14.01 2.09 -3.83
N ASN A 198 -14.47 1.63 -4.98
CA ASN A 198 -15.88 1.51 -5.37
C ASN A 198 -16.71 2.80 -5.11
N HIS A 199 -16.13 3.95 -5.47
CA HIS A 199 -16.81 5.23 -5.33
C HIS A 199 -18.10 5.33 -6.19
N ALA A 200 -18.23 4.51 -7.24
CA ALA A 200 -19.45 4.39 -8.02
C ALA A 200 -20.64 3.97 -7.15
N MET A 201 -20.43 2.99 -6.25
CA MET A 201 -21.48 2.58 -5.29
C MET A 201 -21.91 3.75 -4.40
N LEU A 202 -20.96 4.61 -3.95
CA LEU A 202 -21.27 5.78 -3.13
C LEU A 202 -22.08 6.82 -3.91
N ILE A 203 -21.72 7.09 -5.17
CA ILE A 203 -22.49 7.99 -6.06
C ILE A 203 -23.91 7.47 -6.27
N HIS A 204 -24.07 6.18 -6.55
CA HIS A 204 -25.40 5.57 -6.68
C HIS A 204 -26.22 5.65 -5.39
N ALA A 205 -25.60 5.41 -4.24
CA ALA A 205 -26.28 5.51 -2.94
C ALA A 205 -26.69 6.97 -2.66
N PHE A 206 -25.80 7.93 -2.91
CA PHE A 206 -26.11 9.35 -2.72
C PHE A 206 -27.25 9.82 -3.65
N ALA A 207 -27.25 9.40 -4.91
CA ALA A 207 -28.31 9.73 -5.87
C ALA A 207 -29.71 9.31 -5.40
N ARG A 208 -29.81 8.22 -4.62
CA ARG A 208 -31.10 7.73 -4.09
C ARG A 208 -31.67 8.62 -2.98
N ILE A 209 -30.82 9.34 -2.26
CA ILE A 209 -31.22 10.18 -1.10
C ILE A 209 -31.09 11.68 -1.39
N ALA A 210 -30.54 12.09 -2.51
CA ALA A 210 -30.23 13.48 -2.82
C ALA A 210 -31.47 14.42 -2.78
N SER A 211 -32.63 13.92 -3.20
CA SER A 211 -33.88 14.68 -3.15
C SER A 211 -34.44 14.86 -1.75
N GLU A 212 -34.23 13.88 -0.86
CA GLU A 212 -34.67 13.93 0.53
C GLU A 212 -33.79 14.87 1.38
N TYR A 213 -32.52 15.03 1.00
CA TYR A 213 -31.54 15.85 1.73
C TYR A 213 -30.95 16.94 0.83
N PRO A 214 -31.73 17.97 0.45
CA PRO A 214 -31.31 18.96 -0.55
C PRO A 214 -30.10 19.80 -0.18
N ASN A 215 -29.76 19.90 1.10
CA ASN A 215 -28.60 20.66 1.57
C ASN A 215 -27.31 19.85 1.76
N VAL A 216 -27.37 18.52 1.61
CA VAL A 216 -26.20 17.66 1.80
C VAL A 216 -25.46 17.51 0.48
N ASN A 217 -24.14 17.63 0.49
CA ASN A 217 -23.25 17.41 -0.65
C ASN A 217 -22.36 16.19 -0.44
N LEU A 218 -21.82 15.66 -1.54
CA LEU A 218 -20.82 14.60 -1.53
C LEU A 218 -19.50 15.09 -2.15
N CYS A 219 -18.39 14.89 -1.45
CA CYS A 219 -17.08 15.18 -1.97
C CYS A 219 -16.17 13.93 -1.90
N ILE A 220 -15.59 13.57 -3.03
CA ILE A 220 -14.70 12.40 -3.16
C ILE A 220 -13.28 12.89 -3.47
N TYR A 221 -12.40 12.83 -2.47
CA TYR A 221 -11.00 13.23 -2.59
C TYR A 221 -10.14 12.06 -3.03
N GLY A 222 -9.32 12.28 -4.05
CA GLY A 222 -8.37 11.32 -4.58
C GLY A 222 -8.36 11.28 -6.09
N ASP A 223 -7.40 10.57 -6.66
CA ASP A 223 -7.22 10.43 -8.09
C ASP A 223 -6.99 8.95 -8.46
N GLY A 224 -7.14 8.60 -9.72
CA GLY A 224 -6.94 7.25 -10.24
C GLY A 224 -7.64 7.01 -11.58
N ASN A 225 -7.51 5.77 -12.05
CA ASN A 225 -7.95 5.35 -13.39
C ASN A 225 -9.47 5.37 -13.63
N CYS A 226 -10.28 5.41 -12.57
CA CYS A 226 -11.75 5.46 -12.70
C CYS A 226 -12.31 6.89 -12.61
N LYS A 227 -11.48 7.95 -12.46
CA LYS A 227 -11.97 9.31 -12.21
C LYS A 227 -12.91 9.81 -13.30
N GLU A 228 -12.51 9.71 -14.56
CA GLU A 228 -13.33 10.14 -15.69
C GLU A 228 -14.69 9.40 -15.74
N GLN A 229 -14.69 8.11 -15.46
CA GLN A 229 -15.91 7.30 -15.40
C GLN A 229 -16.85 7.75 -14.27
N LEU A 230 -16.29 8.13 -13.10
CA LEU A 230 -17.05 8.66 -11.98
C LEU A 230 -17.64 10.04 -12.29
N GLU A 231 -16.88 10.93 -12.93
CA GLU A 231 -17.36 12.24 -13.38
C GLU A 231 -18.50 12.10 -14.40
N GLN A 232 -18.38 11.14 -15.31
CA GLN A 232 -19.45 10.82 -16.26
C GLN A 232 -20.71 10.30 -15.55
N LEU A 233 -20.54 9.40 -14.57
CA LEU A 233 -21.65 8.88 -13.76
C LEU A 233 -22.38 10.01 -12.99
N VAL A 234 -21.64 10.99 -12.46
CA VAL A 234 -22.22 12.16 -11.78
C VAL A 234 -23.09 12.98 -12.73
N LYS A 235 -22.63 13.19 -13.98
CA LYS A 235 -23.40 13.87 -15.03
C LYS A 235 -24.67 13.10 -15.40
N GLU A 236 -24.58 11.79 -15.58
CA GLU A 236 -25.74 10.91 -15.88
C GLU A 236 -26.79 10.92 -14.77
N LYS A 237 -26.38 11.18 -13.54
CA LYS A 237 -27.29 11.31 -12.39
C LYS A 237 -27.80 12.74 -12.19
N GLU A 238 -27.40 13.69 -13.03
CA GLU A 238 -27.76 15.13 -12.92
C GLU A 238 -27.38 15.73 -11.54
N LEU A 239 -26.23 15.32 -10.97
CA LEU A 239 -25.78 15.68 -9.63
C LEU A 239 -24.47 16.51 -9.62
N THR A 240 -24.14 17.17 -10.73
CA THR A 240 -22.89 17.96 -10.88
C THR A 240 -22.75 19.07 -9.85
N ASP A 241 -23.84 19.66 -9.41
CA ASP A 241 -23.87 20.72 -8.39
C ASP A 241 -23.79 20.18 -6.94
N ARG A 242 -23.93 18.88 -6.78
CA ARG A 242 -24.05 18.21 -5.47
C ARG A 242 -22.90 17.24 -5.18
N ILE A 243 -22.23 16.76 -6.21
CA ILE A 243 -21.11 15.82 -6.10
C ILE A 243 -19.87 16.44 -6.72
N SER A 244 -18.78 16.50 -5.97
CA SER A 244 -17.49 17.00 -6.44
C SER A 244 -16.38 15.95 -6.34
N LEU A 245 -15.50 15.93 -7.35
CA LEU A 245 -14.30 15.08 -7.42
C LEU A 245 -13.05 15.96 -7.64
N PRO A 246 -12.61 16.73 -6.62
CA PRO A 246 -11.54 17.72 -6.77
C PRO A 246 -10.15 17.10 -7.00
N GLY A 247 -10.04 15.79 -6.94
CA GLY A 247 -8.74 15.11 -7.04
C GLY A 247 -8.02 15.00 -5.69
N THR A 248 -6.70 14.90 -5.74
CA THR A 248 -5.86 14.79 -4.54
C THR A 248 -5.64 16.15 -3.91
N VAL A 249 -5.84 16.24 -2.58
CA VAL A 249 -5.59 17.44 -1.78
C VAL A 249 -4.57 17.18 -0.68
N THR A 250 -3.84 18.22 -0.27
CA THR A 250 -2.75 18.08 0.72
C THR A 250 -3.26 18.02 2.16
N ASN A 251 -4.34 18.72 2.48
CA ASN A 251 -4.89 18.87 3.83
C ASN A 251 -6.23 18.15 4.01
N VAL A 252 -6.38 16.97 3.43
CA VAL A 252 -7.62 16.16 3.48
C VAL A 252 -8.14 15.94 4.91
N ALA A 253 -7.26 15.91 5.91
CA ALA A 253 -7.64 15.76 7.31
C ALA A 253 -8.58 16.88 7.81
N GLU A 254 -8.43 18.12 7.31
CA GLU A 254 -9.30 19.24 7.69
C GLU A 254 -10.69 19.12 7.08
N HIS A 255 -10.77 18.66 5.84
CA HIS A 255 -12.04 18.41 5.16
C HIS A 255 -12.83 17.30 5.85
N ILE A 256 -12.17 16.20 6.22
CA ILE A 256 -12.81 15.11 6.98
C ILE A 256 -13.28 15.60 8.34
N TYR A 257 -12.47 16.42 9.02
CA TYR A 257 -12.73 16.87 10.38
C TYR A 257 -14.03 17.69 10.50
N LYS A 258 -14.35 18.48 9.49
CA LYS A 258 -15.55 19.32 9.43
C LYS A 258 -16.78 18.60 8.87
N ALA A 259 -16.58 17.54 8.11
CA ALA A 259 -17.65 16.81 7.45
C ALA A 259 -18.60 16.14 8.46
N GLN A 260 -19.85 16.01 8.09
CA GLN A 260 -20.87 15.35 8.88
C GLN A 260 -20.71 13.83 8.86
N ILE A 261 -20.35 13.26 7.68
CA ILE A 261 -20.18 11.83 7.46
C ILE A 261 -18.88 11.57 6.68
N PHE A 262 -18.12 10.59 7.13
CA PHE A 262 -17.05 9.98 6.35
C PHE A 262 -17.53 8.63 5.83
N ALA A 263 -17.51 8.44 4.51
CA ALA A 263 -17.95 7.21 3.85
C ALA A 263 -16.77 6.41 3.30
N LEU A 264 -16.81 5.10 3.51
CA LEU A 264 -15.84 4.15 2.98
C LEU A 264 -16.60 3.00 2.30
N THR A 265 -16.45 2.88 0.99
CA THR A 265 -17.20 1.92 0.15
C THR A 265 -16.30 0.86 -0.48
N SER A 266 -15.09 0.73 0.00
CA SER A 266 -14.10 -0.20 -0.57
C SER A 266 -14.59 -1.65 -0.55
N ASN A 267 -14.34 -2.38 -1.64
CA ASN A 267 -14.61 -3.81 -1.72
C ASN A 267 -13.72 -4.61 -0.76
N THR A 268 -12.46 -4.19 -0.61
CA THR A 268 -11.52 -4.79 0.32
C THR A 268 -10.61 -3.73 0.93
N GLU A 269 -10.27 -3.92 2.20
CA GLU A 269 -9.28 -3.12 2.93
C GLU A 269 -8.26 -4.01 3.61
N GLY A 270 -7.07 -3.46 3.88
CA GLY A 270 -5.99 -4.18 4.56
C GLY A 270 -6.15 -4.27 6.08
N MET A 271 -7.16 -3.60 6.63
CA MET A 271 -7.43 -3.53 8.07
C MET A 271 -8.75 -4.20 8.40
#